data_7ed4dcddb5f1b21f887a1493405cc487
#
_entry.id   7ed4dcddb5f1b21f887a1493405cc487
#
_cell.length_a   1.000
_cell.length_b   1.000
_cell.length_c   1.000
_cell.angle_alpha   90.00
_cell.angle_beta   90.00
_cell.angle_gamma   90.00
#
_symmetry.space_group_name_H-M   'P 1'
#
loop_
_entity.id
_entity.type
_entity.pdbx_description
1 polymer ?
#
loop_
_entity_poly.entity_id
_entity_poly.type
_entity_poly.pdbx_seq_one_letter_code
_entity_poly.pdbx_strand_id
1 'polypeptide(L)'
;MKVIEVSNLKKEFISKKRVVNANGKKSLFKTEKVVKTAVDNISFSVEEGEALAFIGPNGAGKSTTIKMLTGILYPTGGDVKVLGLNPSKDRIKLSYKIGSVFGQKEQLWVHLSAYENFKFFGSIYDIKKDELENRINELAGIFEIKEFIHQPVKSLSLGQRMKCEMVASLLHNPKMLFFDEPTIGLDPIAKETLRKLIKKINKELGTTIFFTSHDVGDIEEVCKRVIIINNGKIVLDDSMKNLKYHHLNKKIVEVNLKNKVDIKETEGIKIIKAKDTLYKIEVDMNKTSMDELMGLFKADDLQDITISSTPLEDIIKDIYRGKDE
;
A
#
# COMPACT_ATOMS: atom_id res chain seq x y z
N MET A 1 2.32 15.97 15.97
CA MET A 1 1.61 15.24 17.08
C MET A 1 1.32 13.82 16.59
N LYS A 2 1.52 12.79 17.46
CA LYS A 2 1.19 11.41 17.06
C LYS A 2 -0.32 11.24 16.95
N VAL A 3 -0.79 10.78 15.79
CA VAL A 3 -2.21 10.50 15.51
C VAL A 3 -2.52 9.01 15.47
N ILE A 4 -1.52 8.16 15.25
CA ILE A 4 -1.58 6.71 15.50
C ILE A 4 -0.47 6.35 16.45
N GLU A 5 -0.80 5.56 17.45
CA GLU A 5 0.14 4.94 18.38
C GLU A 5 -0.23 3.46 18.52
N VAL A 6 0.71 2.60 18.16
CA VAL A 6 0.55 1.14 18.22
C VAL A 6 1.68 0.55 19.04
N SER A 7 1.35 -0.25 20.04
CA SER A 7 2.31 -0.90 20.93
C SER A 7 1.98 -2.38 21.05
N ASN A 8 2.91 -3.23 20.61
CA ASN A 8 2.83 -4.70 20.68
C ASN A 8 1.49 -5.27 20.18
N LEU A 9 0.94 -4.65 19.11
CA LEU A 9 -0.35 -5.02 18.56
C LEU A 9 -0.33 -6.44 18.03
N LYS A 10 -1.28 -7.25 18.48
CA LYS A 10 -1.37 -8.66 18.11
C LYS A 10 -2.78 -9.04 17.66
N LYS A 11 -2.86 -9.88 16.62
CA LYS A 11 -4.12 -10.48 16.19
C LYS A 11 -3.95 -11.96 15.85
N GLU A 12 -4.69 -12.77 16.57
CA GLU A 12 -4.82 -14.22 16.33
C GLU A 12 -6.24 -14.55 15.92
N PHE A 13 -6.37 -15.43 14.93
CA PHE A 13 -7.63 -16.03 14.54
C PHE A 13 -7.63 -17.51 14.97
N ILE A 14 -8.68 -17.89 15.66
CA ILE A 14 -8.86 -19.26 16.14
C ILE A 14 -9.90 -19.93 15.26
N SER A 15 -9.52 -21.00 14.60
CA SER A 15 -10.42 -21.84 13.82
C SER A 15 -10.39 -23.29 14.34
N LYS A 16 -11.50 -24.01 14.15
CA LYS A 16 -11.55 -25.46 14.44
C LYS A 16 -11.42 -26.21 13.12
N LYS A 17 -10.39 -27.04 12.98
CA LYS A 17 -10.27 -27.96 11.85
C LYS A 17 -10.63 -29.39 12.30
N ARG A 18 -11.33 -30.14 11.44
CA ARG A 18 -11.59 -31.54 11.69
C ARG A 18 -10.29 -32.32 11.61
N VAL A 19 -10.05 -33.18 12.62
CA VAL A 19 -8.87 -34.05 12.64
C VAL A 19 -8.96 -35.03 11.49
N VAL A 20 -7.87 -35.24 10.77
CA VAL A 20 -7.76 -36.26 9.71
C VAL A 20 -7.19 -37.52 10.37
N ASN A 21 -7.91 -38.64 10.30
CA ASN A 21 -7.47 -39.95 10.82
C ASN A 21 -6.34 -40.53 9.93
N ALA A 22 -5.61 -41.51 10.44
CA ALA A 22 -4.53 -42.20 9.72
C ALA A 22 -4.90 -42.69 8.31
N ASN A 23 -6.17 -42.91 8.03
CA ASN A 23 -6.72 -43.34 6.75
C ASN A 23 -7.16 -42.18 5.85
N GLY A 24 -6.74 -40.93 6.12
CA GLY A 24 -7.05 -39.74 5.30
C GLY A 24 -8.50 -39.24 5.42
N LYS A 25 -9.35 -39.85 6.25
CA LYS A 25 -10.75 -39.42 6.43
C LYS A 25 -10.88 -38.41 7.56
N LYS A 26 -11.64 -37.32 7.28
CA LYS A 26 -11.93 -36.27 8.28
C LYS A 26 -12.87 -36.83 9.35
N SER A 27 -12.48 -36.70 10.62
CA SER A 27 -13.34 -37.10 11.76
C SER A 27 -14.63 -36.26 11.79
N LEU A 28 -15.77 -36.90 12.07
CA LEU A 28 -17.04 -36.20 12.20
C LEU A 28 -17.18 -35.47 13.54
N PHE A 29 -16.47 -35.90 14.58
CA PHE A 29 -16.66 -35.43 15.97
C PHE A 29 -15.38 -34.81 16.58
N LYS A 30 -14.19 -35.12 16.06
CA LYS A 30 -12.94 -34.57 16.61
C LYS A 30 -12.50 -33.37 15.83
N THR A 31 -12.35 -32.22 16.53
CA THR A 31 -11.80 -30.96 15.97
C THR A 31 -10.56 -30.57 16.74
N GLU A 32 -9.59 -30.10 16.02
CA GLU A 32 -8.36 -29.47 16.53
C GLU A 32 -8.46 -27.96 16.42
N LYS A 33 -7.98 -27.26 17.43
CA LYS A 33 -7.93 -25.81 17.46
C LYS A 33 -6.68 -25.35 16.70
N VAL A 34 -6.88 -24.65 15.58
CA VAL A 34 -5.79 -24.05 14.79
C VAL A 34 -5.76 -22.57 15.06
N VAL A 35 -4.65 -22.08 15.57
CA VAL A 35 -4.38 -20.65 15.78
C VAL A 35 -3.57 -20.13 14.59
N LYS A 36 -4.06 -19.06 13.94
CA LYS A 36 -3.33 -18.34 12.90
C LYS A 36 -3.05 -16.93 13.39
N THR A 37 -1.78 -16.60 13.61
CA THR A 37 -1.33 -15.24 13.93
C THR A 37 -1.29 -14.44 12.63
N ALA A 38 -2.09 -13.39 12.54
CA ALA A 38 -2.15 -12.50 11.39
C ALA A 38 -1.33 -11.22 11.59
N VAL A 39 -1.19 -10.78 12.84
CA VAL A 39 -0.34 -9.66 13.26
C VAL A 39 0.34 -10.08 14.55
N ASP A 40 1.64 -9.93 14.64
CA ASP A 40 2.48 -10.45 15.71
C ASP A 40 3.34 -9.35 16.34
N ASN A 41 2.83 -8.75 17.42
CA ASN A 41 3.53 -7.79 18.28
C ASN A 41 4.15 -6.59 17.53
N ILE A 42 3.41 -5.99 16.58
CA ILE A 42 3.90 -4.81 15.86
C ILE A 42 3.77 -3.54 16.70
N SER A 43 4.76 -2.65 16.56
CA SER A 43 4.77 -1.34 17.23
C SER A 43 5.22 -0.27 16.24
N PHE A 44 4.47 0.82 16.11
CA PHE A 44 4.79 1.97 15.26
C PHE A 44 3.94 3.17 15.64
N SER A 45 4.30 4.34 15.14
CA SER A 45 3.48 5.55 15.29
C SER A 45 3.39 6.31 13.97
N VAL A 46 2.35 7.15 13.81
CA VAL A 46 2.15 8.03 12.65
C VAL A 46 1.93 9.44 13.14
N GLU A 47 2.60 10.40 12.53
CA GLU A 47 2.45 11.81 12.85
C GLU A 47 1.29 12.47 12.08
N GLU A 48 0.78 13.58 12.63
CA GLU A 48 -0.27 14.38 11.99
C GLU A 48 0.21 14.93 10.64
N GLY A 49 -0.62 14.83 9.61
CA GLY A 49 -0.30 15.25 8.24
C GLY A 49 0.67 14.33 7.49
N GLU A 50 1.13 13.25 8.11
CA GLU A 50 1.98 12.25 7.46
C GLU A 50 1.19 11.42 6.43
N ALA A 51 1.83 11.11 5.30
CA ALA A 51 1.39 10.09 4.37
C ALA A 51 2.31 8.87 4.51
N LEU A 52 1.80 7.83 5.19
CA LEU A 52 2.51 6.58 5.46
C LEU A 52 2.06 5.47 4.52
N ALA A 53 3.01 4.80 3.88
CA ALA A 53 2.78 3.54 3.19
C ALA A 53 2.96 2.35 4.16
N PHE A 54 1.98 1.45 4.18
CA PHE A 54 2.04 0.21 4.96
C PHE A 54 1.91 -0.97 4.00
N ILE A 55 3.03 -1.60 3.66
CA ILE A 55 3.13 -2.55 2.55
C ILE A 55 3.58 -3.94 3.01
N GLY A 56 3.37 -4.91 2.16
CA GLY A 56 3.75 -6.30 2.42
C GLY A 56 3.08 -7.25 1.44
N PRO A 57 3.52 -8.50 1.34
CA PRO A 57 2.90 -9.50 0.48
C PRO A 57 1.45 -9.82 0.90
N ASN A 58 0.72 -10.54 0.04
CA ASN A 58 -0.62 -11.00 0.38
C ASN A 58 -0.59 -11.89 1.62
N GLY A 59 -1.48 -11.60 2.57
CA GLY A 59 -1.54 -12.31 3.85
C GLY A 59 -0.55 -11.83 4.92
N ALA A 60 0.28 -10.81 4.64
CA ALA A 60 1.25 -10.26 5.60
C ALA A 60 0.63 -9.59 6.84
N GLY A 61 -0.65 -9.23 6.81
CA GLY A 61 -1.35 -8.60 7.93
C GLY A 61 -1.84 -7.18 7.66
N LYS A 62 -1.63 -6.59 6.48
CA LYS A 62 -1.99 -5.20 6.13
C LYS A 62 -3.45 -4.85 6.43
N SER A 63 -4.38 -5.49 5.74
CA SER A 63 -5.83 -5.23 5.93
C SER A 63 -6.32 -5.61 7.33
N THR A 64 -5.65 -6.58 8.00
CA THR A 64 -5.95 -6.90 9.40
C THR A 64 -5.57 -5.74 10.31
N THR A 65 -4.41 -5.14 10.08
CA THR A 65 -3.94 -3.95 10.82
C THR A 65 -4.88 -2.77 10.61
N ILE A 66 -5.23 -2.41 9.35
CA ILE A 66 -6.20 -1.34 9.07
C ILE A 66 -7.52 -1.59 9.80
N LYS A 67 -8.06 -2.80 9.76
CA LYS A 67 -9.32 -3.13 10.44
C LYS A 67 -9.24 -2.96 11.96
N MET A 68 -8.08 -3.17 12.56
CA MET A 68 -7.87 -2.90 13.99
C MET A 68 -7.76 -1.39 14.26
N LEU A 69 -7.05 -0.64 13.41
CA LEU A 69 -6.93 0.82 13.52
C LEU A 69 -8.26 1.55 13.33
N THR A 70 -9.14 1.02 12.48
CA THR A 70 -10.47 1.59 12.21
C THR A 70 -11.58 1.07 13.14
N GLY A 71 -11.24 0.19 14.10
CA GLY A 71 -12.20 -0.38 15.05
C GLY A 71 -13.17 -1.41 14.46
N ILE A 72 -12.92 -1.89 13.24
CA ILE A 72 -13.70 -2.97 12.61
C ILE A 72 -13.34 -4.33 13.24
N LEU A 73 -12.10 -4.49 13.67
CA LEU A 73 -11.57 -5.72 14.24
C LEU A 73 -10.94 -5.45 15.60
N TYR A 74 -11.24 -6.31 16.60
CA TYR A 74 -10.61 -6.21 17.91
C TYR A 74 -9.24 -6.91 17.92
N PRO A 75 -8.18 -6.29 18.48
CA PRO A 75 -6.91 -6.96 18.71
C PRO A 75 -7.04 -8.09 19.74
N THR A 76 -6.14 -9.06 19.71
CA THR A 76 -6.02 -10.12 20.73
C THR A 76 -4.99 -9.74 21.81
N GLY A 77 -4.15 -8.74 21.56
CA GLY A 77 -3.16 -8.21 22.50
C GLY A 77 -2.59 -6.89 22.01
N GLY A 78 -1.88 -6.21 22.91
CA GLY A 78 -1.29 -4.89 22.67
C GLY A 78 -2.28 -3.76 22.77
N ASP A 79 -1.76 -2.53 22.60
CA ASP A 79 -2.51 -1.29 22.70
C ASP A 79 -2.49 -0.53 21.38
N VAL A 80 -3.61 0.14 21.09
CA VAL A 80 -3.75 1.00 19.92
C VAL A 80 -4.55 2.25 20.23
N LYS A 81 -4.03 3.40 19.77
CA LYS A 81 -4.75 4.68 19.80
C LYS A 81 -4.73 5.30 18.41
N VAL A 82 -5.85 5.84 17.98
CA VAL A 82 -6.01 6.61 16.76
C VAL A 82 -6.70 7.91 17.09
N LEU A 83 -6.05 9.04 16.78
CA LEU A 83 -6.50 10.38 17.18
C LEU A 83 -6.80 10.50 18.69
N GLY A 84 -5.97 9.83 19.53
CA GLY A 84 -6.14 9.76 20.98
C GLY A 84 -7.26 8.84 21.47
N LEU A 85 -8.02 8.21 20.59
CA LEU A 85 -9.13 7.30 20.88
C LEU A 85 -8.70 5.83 20.78
N ASN A 86 -9.29 4.97 21.62
CA ASN A 86 -9.13 3.52 21.48
C ASN A 86 -10.14 2.99 20.45
N PRO A 87 -9.72 2.45 19.30
CA PRO A 87 -10.63 2.02 18.24
C PRO A 87 -11.65 0.96 18.68
N SER A 88 -11.29 0.13 19.65
CA SER A 88 -12.18 -0.92 20.16
C SER A 88 -13.26 -0.38 21.10
N LYS A 89 -12.95 0.67 21.88
CA LYS A 89 -13.85 1.24 22.88
C LYS A 89 -14.62 2.44 22.34
N ASP A 90 -13.96 3.28 21.56
CA ASP A 90 -14.47 4.56 21.07
C ASP A 90 -14.86 4.54 19.59
N ARG A 91 -15.25 3.37 19.06
CA ARG A 91 -15.47 3.15 17.62
C ARG A 91 -16.37 4.22 16.99
N ILE A 92 -17.50 4.55 17.62
CA ILE A 92 -18.44 5.55 17.09
C ILE A 92 -17.79 6.93 17.04
N LYS A 93 -17.12 7.36 18.12
CA LYS A 93 -16.42 8.66 18.14
C LYS A 93 -15.28 8.71 17.10
N LEU A 94 -14.61 7.60 16.89
CA LEU A 94 -13.53 7.49 15.92
C LEU A 94 -14.08 7.58 14.50
N SER A 95 -15.20 6.92 14.17
CA SER A 95 -15.77 6.92 12.81
C SER A 95 -16.13 8.32 12.31
N TYR A 96 -16.46 9.27 13.19
CA TYR A 96 -16.67 10.68 12.83
C TYR A 96 -15.37 11.46 12.52
N LYS A 97 -14.22 10.89 12.81
CA LYS A 97 -12.90 11.54 12.63
C LYS A 97 -12.04 10.92 11.56
N ILE A 98 -12.41 9.74 11.08
CA ILE A 98 -11.66 9.01 10.06
C ILE A 98 -12.52 8.71 8.84
N GLY A 99 -11.91 8.71 7.66
CA GLY A 99 -12.50 8.16 6.45
C GLY A 99 -11.77 6.88 6.04
N SER A 100 -12.43 6.01 5.32
CA SER A 100 -11.84 4.76 4.84
C SER A 100 -12.30 4.47 3.43
N VAL A 101 -11.38 4.06 2.55
CA VAL A 101 -11.66 3.61 1.19
C VAL A 101 -11.02 2.24 1.02
N PHE A 102 -11.84 1.24 0.67
CA PHE A 102 -11.41 -0.14 0.47
C PHE A 102 -11.54 -0.50 -1.02
N GLY A 103 -10.43 -0.52 -1.74
CA GLY A 103 -10.42 -0.69 -3.21
C GLY A 103 -11.10 -1.96 -3.74
N GLN A 104 -11.20 -3.00 -2.90
CA GLN A 104 -11.85 -4.27 -3.27
C GLN A 104 -13.33 -4.36 -2.85
N LYS A 105 -13.88 -3.33 -2.22
CA LYS A 105 -15.25 -3.32 -1.71
C LYS A 105 -15.98 -2.07 -2.11
N GLU A 106 -17.08 -2.24 -2.79
CA GLU A 106 -18.00 -1.14 -3.09
C GLU A 106 -18.64 -0.62 -1.80
N GLN A 107 -18.50 0.69 -1.56
CA GLN A 107 -19.08 1.36 -0.39
C GLN A 107 -20.33 2.16 -0.77
N LEU A 108 -20.44 2.55 -2.05
CA LEU A 108 -21.59 3.27 -2.57
C LEU A 108 -22.68 2.30 -3.01
N TRP A 109 -23.93 2.67 -2.78
CA TRP A 109 -25.06 1.95 -3.37
C TRP A 109 -25.09 2.16 -4.87
N VAL A 110 -24.85 1.08 -5.61
CA VAL A 110 -24.63 1.10 -7.05
C VAL A 110 -25.85 1.55 -7.87
N HIS A 111 -27.06 1.38 -7.34
CA HIS A 111 -28.30 1.79 -8.01
C HIS A 111 -28.67 3.26 -7.77
N LEU A 112 -28.05 3.91 -6.80
CA LEU A 112 -28.19 5.34 -6.56
C LEU A 112 -27.12 6.11 -7.32
N SER A 113 -27.37 7.38 -7.60
CA SER A 113 -26.34 8.30 -8.08
C SER A 113 -25.29 8.58 -7.00
N ALA A 114 -24.12 9.07 -7.41
CA ALA A 114 -23.12 9.49 -6.44
C ALA A 114 -23.66 10.59 -5.51
N TYR A 115 -24.41 11.54 -6.05
CA TYR A 115 -25.04 12.61 -5.28
C TYR A 115 -26.02 12.09 -4.21
N GLU A 116 -26.89 11.13 -4.56
CA GLU A 116 -27.82 10.51 -3.60
C GLU A 116 -27.06 9.75 -2.51
N ASN A 117 -26.00 9.03 -2.87
CA ASN A 117 -25.10 8.41 -1.91
C ASN A 117 -24.50 9.45 -0.96
N PHE A 118 -24.03 10.60 -1.47
CA PHE A 118 -23.44 11.66 -0.65
C PHE A 118 -24.45 12.25 0.34
N LYS A 119 -25.70 12.45 -0.10
CA LYS A 119 -26.78 12.90 0.80
C LYS A 119 -27.06 11.88 1.90
N PHE A 120 -27.04 10.60 1.56
CA PHE A 120 -27.22 9.55 2.56
C PHE A 120 -26.07 9.52 3.58
N PHE A 121 -24.81 9.56 3.11
CA PHE A 121 -23.66 9.65 4.01
C PHE A 121 -23.69 10.92 4.86
N GLY A 122 -24.08 12.06 4.27
CA GLY A 122 -24.26 13.30 5.02
C GLY A 122 -25.25 13.15 6.17
N SER A 123 -26.33 12.41 5.95
CA SER A 123 -27.32 12.11 7.01
C SER A 123 -26.77 11.17 8.07
N ILE A 124 -25.92 10.19 7.70
CA ILE A 124 -25.26 9.28 8.67
C ILE A 124 -24.33 10.06 9.60
N TYR A 125 -23.63 11.06 9.05
CA TYR A 125 -22.66 11.89 9.79
C TYR A 125 -23.30 13.14 10.41
N ASP A 126 -24.63 13.27 10.41
CA ASP A 126 -25.38 14.41 10.97
C ASP A 126 -24.92 15.77 10.40
N ILE A 127 -24.51 15.81 9.11
CA ILE A 127 -24.08 17.06 8.46
C ILE A 127 -25.31 17.86 8.07
N LYS A 128 -25.35 19.15 8.43
CA LYS A 128 -26.44 20.06 8.06
C LYS A 128 -26.54 20.19 6.53
N LYS A 129 -27.76 20.30 6.03
CA LYS A 129 -28.04 20.28 4.59
C LYS A 129 -27.20 21.30 3.79
N ASP A 130 -27.16 22.55 4.25
CA ASP A 130 -26.43 23.61 3.55
C ASP A 130 -24.91 23.41 3.59
N GLU A 131 -24.41 22.91 4.71
CA GLU A 131 -23.00 22.54 4.86
C GLU A 131 -22.63 21.35 3.94
N LEU A 132 -23.50 20.35 3.87
CA LEU A 132 -23.31 19.20 3.02
C LEU A 132 -23.30 19.58 1.54
N GLU A 133 -24.24 20.42 1.09
CA GLU A 133 -24.30 20.88 -0.32
C GLU A 133 -23.04 21.68 -0.69
N ASN A 134 -22.57 22.57 0.18
CA ASN A 134 -21.33 23.29 -0.02
C ASN A 134 -20.14 22.34 -0.12
N ARG A 135 -20.05 21.35 0.77
CA ARG A 135 -18.98 20.37 0.82
C ARG A 135 -18.99 19.45 -0.42
N ILE A 136 -20.18 19.01 -0.87
CA ILE A 136 -20.32 18.23 -2.10
C ILE A 136 -19.82 19.04 -3.29
N ASN A 137 -20.22 20.31 -3.42
CA ASN A 137 -19.82 21.17 -4.54
C ASN A 137 -18.30 21.41 -4.57
N GLU A 138 -17.69 21.66 -3.40
CA GLU A 138 -16.23 21.81 -3.24
C GLU A 138 -15.51 20.53 -3.69
N LEU A 139 -15.86 19.39 -3.10
CA LEU A 139 -15.23 18.12 -3.40
C LEU A 139 -15.48 17.67 -4.85
N ALA A 140 -16.69 17.90 -5.37
CA ALA A 140 -17.01 17.60 -6.77
C ALA A 140 -16.13 18.42 -7.74
N GLY A 141 -15.73 19.63 -7.37
CA GLY A 141 -14.75 20.42 -8.12
C GLY A 141 -13.34 19.85 -8.03
N ILE A 142 -12.88 19.51 -6.82
CA ILE A 142 -11.54 18.95 -6.58
C ILE A 142 -11.34 17.62 -7.31
N PHE A 143 -12.36 16.74 -7.27
CA PHE A 143 -12.30 15.39 -7.84
C PHE A 143 -12.79 15.31 -9.29
N GLU A 144 -13.24 16.44 -9.87
CA GLU A 144 -13.71 16.51 -11.26
C GLU A 144 -14.84 15.49 -11.55
N ILE A 145 -15.85 15.43 -10.66
CA ILE A 145 -16.97 14.49 -10.78
C ILE A 145 -18.30 15.14 -11.17
N LYS A 146 -18.32 16.47 -11.39
CA LYS A 146 -19.55 17.24 -11.64
C LYS A 146 -20.37 16.71 -12.81
N GLU A 147 -19.72 16.23 -13.87
CA GLU A 147 -20.38 15.76 -15.09
C GLU A 147 -21.18 14.46 -14.90
N PHE A 148 -20.76 13.63 -13.94
CA PHE A 148 -21.38 12.32 -13.71
C PHE A 148 -21.92 12.09 -12.30
N ILE A 149 -21.90 13.11 -11.44
CA ILE A 149 -22.36 13.01 -10.06
C ILE A 149 -23.81 12.55 -9.90
N HIS A 150 -24.66 12.85 -10.88
CA HIS A 150 -26.08 12.47 -10.92
C HIS A 150 -26.34 11.14 -11.66
N GLN A 151 -25.31 10.50 -12.20
CA GLN A 151 -25.44 9.19 -12.84
C GLN A 151 -25.42 8.07 -11.78
N PRO A 152 -26.19 6.97 -11.98
CA PRO A 152 -26.12 5.80 -11.12
C PRO A 152 -24.69 5.24 -11.05
N VAL A 153 -24.22 4.92 -9.84
CA VAL A 153 -22.84 4.46 -9.62
C VAL A 153 -22.49 3.23 -10.47
N LYS A 154 -23.44 2.34 -10.74
CA LYS A 154 -23.24 1.17 -11.61
C LYS A 154 -22.85 1.51 -13.06
N SER A 155 -23.18 2.71 -13.55
CA SER A 155 -22.83 3.16 -14.90
C SER A 155 -21.46 3.82 -15.00
N LEU A 156 -20.83 4.10 -13.86
CA LEU A 156 -19.53 4.74 -13.80
C LEU A 156 -18.39 3.75 -14.09
N SER A 157 -17.32 4.25 -14.72
CA SER A 157 -16.06 3.48 -14.80
C SER A 157 -15.50 3.25 -13.39
N LEU A 158 -14.60 2.28 -13.25
CA LEU A 158 -13.99 1.99 -11.96
C LEU A 158 -13.23 3.21 -11.38
N GLY A 159 -12.52 3.96 -12.23
CA GLY A 159 -11.85 5.20 -11.83
C GLY A 159 -12.81 6.31 -11.39
N GLN A 160 -13.92 6.50 -12.12
CA GLN A 160 -14.97 7.45 -11.74
C GLN A 160 -15.62 7.05 -10.42
N ARG A 161 -15.91 5.76 -10.23
CA ARG A 161 -16.47 5.23 -8.99
C ARG A 161 -15.50 5.48 -7.83
N MET A 162 -14.21 5.19 -8.00
CA MET A 162 -13.21 5.42 -6.96
C MET A 162 -13.12 6.90 -6.55
N LYS A 163 -13.20 7.84 -7.52
CA LYS A 163 -13.30 9.27 -7.21
C LYS A 163 -14.53 9.58 -6.33
N CYS A 164 -15.68 8.99 -6.63
CA CYS A 164 -16.90 9.17 -5.84
C CYS A 164 -16.78 8.55 -4.44
N GLU A 165 -16.15 7.39 -4.29
CA GLU A 165 -15.89 6.77 -2.98
C GLU A 165 -14.96 7.63 -2.12
N MET A 166 -13.94 8.23 -2.72
CA MET A 166 -13.06 9.18 -2.02
C MET A 166 -13.84 10.42 -1.56
N VAL A 167 -14.69 10.99 -2.42
CA VAL A 167 -15.56 12.12 -2.03
C VAL A 167 -16.45 11.73 -0.86
N ALA A 168 -17.12 10.57 -0.91
CA ALA A 168 -17.96 10.08 0.18
C ALA A 168 -17.17 9.97 1.51
N SER A 169 -15.93 9.49 1.46
CA SER A 169 -15.07 9.37 2.63
C SER A 169 -14.58 10.70 3.21
N LEU A 170 -14.74 11.82 2.47
CA LEU A 170 -14.28 13.16 2.84
C LEU A 170 -15.43 14.10 3.28
N LEU A 171 -16.71 13.71 3.11
CA LEU A 171 -17.83 14.58 3.38
C LEU A 171 -17.86 15.13 4.81
N HIS A 172 -17.56 14.29 5.79
CA HIS A 172 -17.55 14.62 7.23
C HIS A 172 -16.24 15.26 7.71
N ASN A 173 -15.38 15.71 6.76
CA ASN A 173 -14.11 16.38 7.04
C ASN A 173 -13.19 15.59 7.99
N PRO A 174 -12.82 14.35 7.67
CA PRO A 174 -12.02 13.51 8.54
C PRO A 174 -10.60 14.05 8.69
N LYS A 175 -10.01 13.85 9.88
CA LYS A 175 -8.61 14.19 10.16
C LYS A 175 -7.63 13.17 9.58
N MET A 176 -8.12 11.98 9.29
CA MET A 176 -7.30 10.88 8.79
C MET A 176 -8.07 10.02 7.79
N LEU A 177 -7.37 9.56 6.76
CA LEU A 177 -7.87 8.64 5.74
C LEU A 177 -7.08 7.34 5.74
N PHE A 178 -7.82 6.24 5.68
CA PHE A 178 -7.30 4.91 5.47
C PHE A 178 -7.63 4.44 4.05
N PHE A 179 -6.61 4.13 3.28
CA PHE A 179 -6.72 3.58 1.94
C PHE A 179 -6.21 2.13 1.93
N ASP A 180 -7.09 1.16 1.69
CA ASP A 180 -6.71 -0.25 1.56
C ASP A 180 -6.75 -0.65 0.08
N GLU A 181 -5.60 -0.59 -0.58
CA GLU A 181 -5.41 -0.91 -2.00
C GLU A 181 -6.35 -0.14 -2.97
N PRO A 182 -6.43 1.20 -2.90
CA PRO A 182 -7.42 1.97 -3.63
C PRO A 182 -7.21 1.99 -5.16
N THR A 183 -6.02 1.62 -5.62
CA THR A 183 -5.63 1.64 -7.04
C THR A 183 -5.80 0.30 -7.74
N ILE A 184 -6.25 -0.73 -7.00
CA ILE A 184 -6.39 -2.08 -7.55
C ILE A 184 -7.42 -2.11 -8.70
N GLY A 185 -7.03 -2.73 -9.81
CA GLY A 185 -7.89 -2.87 -10.99
C GLY A 185 -8.06 -1.60 -11.84
N LEU A 186 -7.47 -0.46 -11.44
CA LEU A 186 -7.47 0.75 -12.24
C LEU A 186 -6.44 0.67 -13.38
N ASP A 187 -6.78 1.29 -14.51
CA ASP A 187 -5.83 1.53 -15.60
C ASP A 187 -4.74 2.55 -15.19
N PRO A 188 -3.61 2.64 -15.92
CA PRO A 188 -2.50 3.51 -15.55
C PRO A 188 -2.87 5.01 -15.42
N ILE A 189 -3.78 5.51 -16.26
CA ILE A 189 -4.20 6.92 -16.24
C ILE A 189 -5.05 7.20 -15.01
N ALA A 190 -5.99 6.29 -14.70
CA ALA A 190 -6.82 6.39 -13.51
C ALA A 190 -5.99 6.30 -12.23
N LYS A 191 -4.96 5.41 -12.17
CA LYS A 191 -4.02 5.33 -11.06
C LYS A 191 -3.27 6.64 -10.86
N GLU A 192 -2.69 7.21 -11.90
CA GLU A 192 -1.96 8.48 -11.84
C GLU A 192 -2.87 9.61 -11.32
N THR A 193 -4.08 9.70 -11.85
CA THR A 193 -5.07 10.68 -11.40
C THR A 193 -5.38 10.52 -9.92
N LEU A 194 -5.60 9.29 -9.47
CA LEU A 194 -5.91 8.99 -8.08
C LEU A 194 -4.74 9.35 -7.15
N ARG A 195 -3.49 9.03 -7.52
CA ARG A 195 -2.28 9.41 -6.78
C ARG A 195 -2.20 10.93 -6.59
N LYS A 196 -2.43 11.70 -7.68
CA LYS A 196 -2.44 13.16 -7.63
C LYS A 196 -3.51 13.69 -6.66
N LEU A 197 -4.71 13.10 -6.68
CA LEU A 197 -5.80 13.47 -5.76
C LEU A 197 -5.44 13.16 -4.31
N ILE A 198 -4.89 11.99 -4.01
CA ILE A 198 -4.47 11.62 -2.66
C ILE A 198 -3.39 12.59 -2.15
N LYS A 199 -2.40 12.93 -2.97
CA LYS A 199 -1.39 13.94 -2.65
C LYS A 199 -2.00 15.31 -2.36
N LYS A 200 -2.97 15.71 -3.17
CA LYS A 200 -3.67 17.00 -3.01
C LYS A 200 -4.39 17.05 -1.68
N ILE A 201 -5.14 16.00 -1.32
CA ILE A 201 -5.81 15.88 -0.02
C ILE A 201 -4.83 16.01 1.14
N ASN A 202 -3.70 15.28 1.09
CA ASN A 202 -2.69 15.35 2.14
C ASN A 202 -2.09 16.74 2.29
N LYS A 203 -1.73 17.40 1.17
CA LYS A 203 -1.04 18.69 1.19
C LYS A 203 -1.98 19.88 1.47
N GLU A 204 -3.15 19.90 0.82
CA GLU A 204 -4.05 21.06 0.87
C GLU A 204 -5.02 21.01 2.05
N LEU A 205 -5.49 19.81 2.41
CA LEU A 205 -6.40 19.61 3.53
C LEU A 205 -5.69 19.23 4.84
N GLY A 206 -4.37 18.99 4.79
CA GLY A 206 -3.59 18.56 5.95
C GLY A 206 -3.99 17.19 6.51
N THR A 207 -4.75 16.40 5.75
CA THR A 207 -5.28 15.11 6.19
C THR A 207 -4.17 14.07 6.29
N THR A 208 -4.07 13.38 7.41
CA THR A 208 -3.13 12.26 7.57
C THR A 208 -3.59 11.07 6.74
N ILE A 209 -2.65 10.39 6.08
CA ILE A 209 -2.95 9.26 5.18
C ILE A 209 -2.24 8.00 5.65
N PHE A 210 -3.01 6.94 5.84
CA PHE A 210 -2.52 5.58 6.00
C PHE A 210 -2.87 4.78 4.75
N PHE A 211 -1.87 4.41 3.97
CA PHE A 211 -2.02 3.90 2.61
C PHE A 211 -1.44 2.49 2.49
N THR A 212 -2.23 1.52 2.03
CA THR A 212 -1.71 0.22 1.63
C THR A 212 -1.75 0.08 0.12
N SER A 213 -0.70 -0.47 -0.45
CA SER A 213 -0.65 -0.88 -1.86
C SER A 213 0.34 -2.03 -2.01
N HIS A 214 0.20 -2.78 -3.08
CA HIS A 214 1.20 -3.70 -3.58
C HIS A 214 1.91 -3.12 -4.83
N ASP A 215 1.45 -1.97 -5.33
CA ASP A 215 2.04 -1.23 -6.44
C ASP A 215 3.06 -0.23 -5.89
N VAL A 216 4.32 -0.44 -6.23
CA VAL A 216 5.43 0.37 -5.72
C VAL A 216 5.35 1.81 -6.23
N GLY A 217 4.85 2.02 -7.46
CA GLY A 217 4.65 3.34 -8.01
C GLY A 217 3.65 4.18 -7.20
N ASP A 218 2.62 3.55 -6.62
CA ASP A 218 1.67 4.23 -5.73
C ASP A 218 2.36 4.74 -4.47
N ILE A 219 3.21 3.89 -3.89
CA ILE A 219 3.91 4.17 -2.64
C ILE A 219 4.92 5.30 -2.82
N GLU A 220 5.72 5.18 -3.87
CA GLU A 220 6.78 6.13 -4.20
C GLU A 220 6.23 7.53 -4.47
N GLU A 221 5.09 7.59 -5.14
CA GLU A 221 4.50 8.86 -5.51
C GLU A 221 3.74 9.52 -4.35
N VAL A 222 3.02 8.75 -3.53
CA VAL A 222 2.11 9.28 -2.51
C VAL A 222 2.80 9.48 -1.16
N CYS A 223 3.68 8.56 -0.75
CA CYS A 223 4.16 8.46 0.62
C CYS A 223 5.64 8.86 0.76
N LYS A 224 5.98 9.42 1.93
CA LYS A 224 7.38 9.76 2.28
C LYS A 224 8.04 8.74 3.21
N ARG A 225 7.25 7.94 3.90
CA ARG A 225 7.70 6.88 4.81
C ARG A 225 6.98 5.60 4.47
N VAL A 226 7.67 4.50 4.65
CA VAL A 226 7.17 3.16 4.40
C VAL A 226 7.43 2.25 5.60
N ILE A 227 6.41 1.52 5.99
CA ILE A 227 6.52 0.38 6.90
C ILE A 227 6.27 -0.88 6.09
N ILE A 228 7.24 -1.80 6.12
CA ILE A 228 7.13 -3.09 5.46
C ILE A 228 6.76 -4.15 6.50
N ILE A 229 5.65 -4.84 6.26
CA ILE A 229 5.20 -5.96 7.09
C ILE A 229 5.33 -7.28 6.33
N ASN A 230 5.90 -8.29 6.99
CA ASN A 230 5.97 -9.65 6.46
C ASN A 230 5.63 -10.65 7.57
N ASN A 231 4.79 -11.66 7.26
CA ASN A 231 4.37 -12.69 8.21
C ASN A 231 3.88 -12.12 9.56
N GLY A 232 3.15 -10.98 9.51
CA GLY A 232 2.60 -10.33 10.69
C GLY A 232 3.58 -9.47 11.48
N LYS A 233 4.84 -9.35 11.08
CA LYS A 233 5.88 -8.57 11.75
C LYS A 233 6.36 -7.42 10.89
N ILE A 234 6.70 -6.28 11.51
CA ILE A 234 7.39 -5.20 10.81
C ILE A 234 8.83 -5.63 10.56
N VAL A 235 9.25 -5.58 9.30
CA VAL A 235 10.62 -5.90 8.87
C VAL A 235 11.41 -4.65 8.51
N LEU A 236 10.73 -3.55 8.16
CA LEU A 236 11.35 -2.26 7.91
C LEU A 236 10.38 -1.13 8.30
N ASP A 237 10.92 -0.05 8.84
CA ASP A 237 10.23 1.24 9.06
C ASP A 237 11.22 2.35 8.75
N ASP A 238 11.10 2.97 7.57
CA ASP A 238 12.07 3.96 7.11
C ASP A 238 11.43 4.98 6.15
N SER A 239 12.15 6.07 5.88
CA SER A 239 11.79 7.02 4.84
C SER A 239 12.01 6.43 3.44
N MET A 240 11.16 6.82 2.49
CA MET A 240 11.35 6.46 1.07
C MET A 240 12.70 6.94 0.52
N LYS A 241 13.22 8.05 1.05
CA LYS A 241 14.52 8.59 0.67
C LYS A 241 15.65 7.67 1.12
N ASN A 242 15.63 7.21 2.38
CA ASN A 242 16.66 6.31 2.92
C ASN A 242 16.61 4.95 2.22
N LEU A 243 15.39 4.41 2.03
CA LEU A 243 15.21 3.15 1.32
C LEU A 243 15.86 3.18 -0.07
N LYS A 244 15.66 4.28 -0.82
CA LYS A 244 16.36 4.49 -2.10
C LYS A 244 17.85 4.69 -1.92
N TYR A 245 18.27 5.46 -0.93
CA TYR A 245 19.68 5.82 -0.71
C TYR A 245 20.55 4.60 -0.39
N HIS A 246 20.07 3.69 0.45
CA HIS A 246 20.80 2.46 0.78
C HIS A 246 21.02 1.54 -0.43
N HIS A 247 20.21 1.67 -1.47
CA HIS A 247 20.31 0.90 -2.71
C HIS A 247 20.81 1.72 -3.92
N LEU A 248 21.18 3.01 -3.74
CA LEU A 248 21.69 3.86 -4.84
C LEU A 248 22.97 3.33 -5.47
N ASN A 249 23.77 2.64 -4.69
CA ASN A 249 25.05 2.07 -5.14
C ASN A 249 24.87 0.76 -5.92
N LYS A 250 23.70 0.12 -5.84
CA LYS A 250 23.38 -1.02 -6.70
C LYS A 250 22.77 -0.52 -8.01
N LYS A 251 23.38 -0.88 -9.12
CA LYS A 251 22.94 -0.55 -10.48
C LYS A 251 22.52 -1.79 -11.22
N ILE A 252 21.50 -1.65 -12.03
CA ILE A 252 21.11 -2.66 -13.03
C ILE A 252 21.65 -2.22 -14.37
N VAL A 253 22.47 -3.05 -14.94
CA VAL A 253 23.09 -2.85 -16.24
C VAL A 253 22.50 -3.86 -17.22
N GLU A 254 21.79 -3.36 -18.21
CA GLU A 254 21.29 -4.17 -19.33
C GLU A 254 22.17 -3.93 -20.54
N VAL A 255 22.77 -5.00 -21.04
CA VAL A 255 23.73 -4.93 -22.15
C VAL A 255 23.28 -5.84 -23.26
N ASN A 256 23.31 -5.32 -24.49
CA ASN A 256 23.17 -6.08 -25.70
C ASN A 256 24.51 -6.10 -26.45
N LEU A 257 25.04 -7.29 -26.70
CA LEU A 257 26.32 -7.50 -27.33
C LEU A 257 26.14 -8.08 -28.74
N LYS A 258 27.13 -7.89 -29.62
CA LYS A 258 27.16 -8.54 -30.93
C LYS A 258 27.45 -10.03 -30.84
N ASN A 259 28.32 -10.39 -29.88
CA ASN A 259 28.77 -11.78 -29.67
C ASN A 259 28.52 -12.18 -28.22
N LYS A 260 28.35 -13.49 -27.99
CA LYS A 260 28.23 -14.02 -26.65
C LYS A 260 29.58 -13.90 -25.92
N VAL A 261 29.53 -13.31 -24.72
CA VAL A 261 30.69 -13.10 -23.81
C VAL A 261 30.46 -13.87 -22.53
N ASP A 262 31.49 -14.50 -22.02
CA ASP A 262 31.45 -15.16 -20.73
C ASP A 262 31.82 -14.12 -19.63
N ILE A 263 30.80 -13.62 -18.95
CA ILE A 263 30.95 -12.63 -17.87
C ILE A 263 31.13 -13.40 -16.57
N LYS A 264 32.25 -13.16 -15.88
CA LYS A 264 32.51 -13.76 -14.56
C LYS A 264 31.84 -12.96 -13.47
N GLU A 265 31.08 -13.63 -12.62
CA GLU A 265 30.57 -13.03 -11.37
C GLU A 265 31.72 -12.74 -10.41
N THR A 266 31.65 -11.59 -9.74
CA THR A 266 32.57 -11.15 -8.70
C THR A 266 31.77 -10.71 -7.46
N GLU A 267 32.42 -10.32 -6.39
CA GLU A 267 31.72 -9.77 -5.20
C GLU A 267 30.86 -8.54 -5.51
N GLY A 268 31.23 -7.76 -6.55
CA GLY A 268 30.51 -6.56 -6.96
C GLY A 268 29.62 -6.72 -8.20
N ILE A 269 29.66 -7.86 -8.88
CA ILE A 269 28.98 -8.11 -10.16
C ILE A 269 28.24 -9.44 -10.11
N LYS A 270 26.92 -9.37 -10.26
CA LYS A 270 26.04 -10.54 -10.25
C LYS A 270 25.17 -10.59 -11.51
N ILE A 271 25.14 -11.73 -12.17
CA ILE A 271 24.33 -11.94 -13.36
C ILE A 271 22.90 -12.29 -12.94
N ILE A 272 21.94 -11.36 -13.19
CA ILE A 272 20.51 -11.61 -12.93
C ILE A 272 19.93 -12.49 -14.02
N LYS A 273 20.30 -12.21 -15.29
CA LYS A 273 19.80 -12.93 -16.45
C LYS A 273 20.82 -12.85 -17.57
N ALA A 274 21.06 -13.98 -18.24
CA ALA A 274 21.81 -14.06 -19.47
C ALA A 274 21.00 -14.86 -20.49
N LYS A 275 20.79 -14.30 -21.69
CA LYS A 275 20.12 -14.98 -22.81
C LYS A 275 20.79 -14.53 -24.11
N ASP A 276 21.43 -15.47 -24.79
CA ASP A 276 22.18 -15.22 -26.00
C ASP A 276 23.21 -14.10 -25.84
N THR A 277 22.97 -12.93 -26.41
CA THR A 277 23.82 -11.72 -26.35
C THR A 277 23.28 -10.65 -25.38
N LEU A 278 22.14 -10.92 -24.72
CA LEU A 278 21.49 -10.02 -23.78
C LEU A 278 21.85 -10.40 -22.34
N TYR A 279 22.43 -9.46 -21.63
CA TYR A 279 22.80 -9.62 -20.23
C TYR A 279 22.10 -8.56 -19.37
N LYS A 280 21.57 -9.00 -18.22
CA LYS A 280 21.10 -8.14 -17.16
C LYS A 280 21.93 -8.43 -15.92
N ILE A 281 22.65 -7.42 -15.44
CA ILE A 281 23.69 -7.57 -14.41
C ILE A 281 23.35 -6.59 -13.28
N GLU A 282 23.44 -7.05 -12.03
CA GLU A 282 23.45 -6.19 -10.84
C GLU A 282 24.91 -5.86 -10.51
N VAL A 283 25.20 -4.57 -10.32
CA VAL A 283 26.53 -4.07 -10.02
C VAL A 283 26.49 -3.25 -8.75
N ASP A 284 27.32 -3.61 -7.77
CA ASP A 284 27.54 -2.82 -6.57
C ASP A 284 28.67 -1.80 -6.82
N MET A 285 28.30 -0.54 -6.96
CA MET A 285 29.23 0.56 -7.24
C MET A 285 30.15 0.90 -6.08
N ASN A 286 29.92 0.33 -4.88
CA ASN A 286 30.90 0.41 -3.78
C ASN A 286 32.09 -0.55 -3.97
N LYS A 287 31.89 -1.63 -4.73
CA LYS A 287 32.87 -2.70 -4.94
C LYS A 287 33.44 -2.72 -6.36
N THR A 288 32.76 -2.10 -7.32
CA THR A 288 33.13 -2.12 -8.74
C THR A 288 33.05 -0.70 -9.28
N SER A 289 34.13 -0.22 -9.87
CA SER A 289 34.13 1.09 -10.55
C SER A 289 33.42 1.01 -11.92
N MET A 290 33.04 2.18 -12.46
CA MET A 290 32.46 2.26 -13.80
C MET A 290 33.44 1.78 -14.87
N ASP A 291 34.73 2.05 -14.70
CA ASP A 291 35.78 1.62 -15.63
C ASP A 291 35.94 0.10 -15.62
N GLU A 292 35.91 -0.53 -14.44
CA GLU A 292 35.91 -1.99 -14.33
C GLU A 292 34.67 -2.63 -14.98
N LEU A 293 33.50 -2.03 -14.78
CA LEU A 293 32.27 -2.47 -15.42
C LEU A 293 32.37 -2.39 -16.95
N MET A 294 32.81 -1.25 -17.46
CA MET A 294 32.97 -1.05 -18.89
C MET A 294 34.07 -1.92 -19.48
N GLY A 295 35.10 -2.26 -18.69
CA GLY A 295 36.17 -3.17 -19.08
C GLY A 295 35.73 -4.64 -19.27
N LEU A 296 34.55 -5.02 -18.79
CA LEU A 296 33.98 -6.35 -19.05
C LEU A 296 33.57 -6.54 -20.51
N PHE A 297 33.35 -5.44 -21.23
CA PHE A 297 32.81 -5.44 -22.58
C PHE A 297 33.84 -4.82 -23.54
N LYS A 298 34.06 -5.45 -24.69
CA LYS A 298 34.81 -4.81 -25.77
C LYS A 298 33.91 -3.76 -26.42
N ALA A 299 34.41 -2.55 -26.60
CA ALA A 299 33.65 -1.45 -27.23
C ALA A 299 33.04 -1.84 -28.58
N ASP A 300 33.78 -2.61 -29.39
CA ASP A 300 33.34 -3.09 -30.72
C ASP A 300 32.20 -4.12 -30.64
N ASP A 301 32.06 -4.85 -29.54
CA ASP A 301 30.99 -5.81 -29.33
C ASP A 301 29.72 -5.22 -28.73
N LEU A 302 29.78 -4.00 -28.20
CA LEU A 302 28.68 -3.32 -27.55
C LEU A 302 27.68 -2.78 -28.59
N GLN A 303 26.43 -3.26 -28.55
CA GLN A 303 25.34 -2.73 -29.38
C GLN A 303 24.50 -1.71 -28.64
N ASP A 304 24.19 -2.01 -27.36
CA ASP A 304 23.42 -1.13 -26.48
C ASP A 304 23.77 -1.39 -25.04
N ILE A 305 23.73 -0.35 -24.23
CA ILE A 305 23.92 -0.40 -22.78
C ILE A 305 22.99 0.56 -22.08
N THR A 306 22.22 0.06 -21.13
CA THR A 306 21.38 0.85 -20.26
C THR A 306 21.79 0.64 -18.81
N ILE A 307 22.12 1.72 -18.10
CA ILE A 307 22.46 1.69 -16.68
C ILE A 307 21.36 2.40 -15.91
N SER A 308 20.70 1.68 -15.02
CA SER A 308 19.62 2.19 -14.18
C SER A 308 19.86 1.89 -12.71
N SER A 309 19.20 2.62 -11.84
CA SER A 309 19.18 2.25 -10.42
C SER A 309 18.30 1.03 -10.21
N THR A 310 18.60 0.23 -9.19
CA THR A 310 17.75 -0.91 -8.83
C THR A 310 16.31 -0.45 -8.63
N PRO A 311 15.34 -1.04 -9.34
CA PRO A 311 13.94 -0.70 -9.15
C PRO A 311 13.50 -0.92 -7.71
N LEU A 312 12.71 0.02 -7.16
CA LEU A 312 12.22 -0.08 -5.79
C LEU A 312 11.42 -1.37 -5.54
N GLU A 313 10.78 -1.91 -6.58
CA GLU A 313 10.10 -3.21 -6.52
C GLU A 313 11.05 -4.37 -6.18
N ASP A 314 12.26 -4.35 -6.74
CA ASP A 314 13.23 -5.42 -6.51
C ASP A 314 13.84 -5.29 -5.11
N ILE A 315 14.08 -4.06 -4.65
CA ILE A 315 14.49 -3.76 -3.27
C ILE A 315 13.46 -4.33 -2.28
N ILE A 316 12.20 -4.02 -2.47
CA ILE A 316 11.11 -4.50 -1.60
C ILE A 316 11.01 -6.03 -1.64
N LYS A 317 11.19 -6.66 -2.82
CA LYS A 317 11.19 -8.12 -2.94
C LYS A 317 12.34 -8.77 -2.17
N ASP A 318 13.52 -8.15 -2.17
CA ASP A 318 14.68 -8.66 -1.44
C ASP A 318 14.48 -8.54 0.08
N ILE A 319 13.91 -7.43 0.56
CA ILE A 319 13.48 -7.28 1.96
C ILE A 319 12.47 -8.38 2.35
N TYR A 320 11.49 -8.69 1.48
CA TYR A 320 10.54 -9.78 1.76
C TYR A 320 11.21 -11.15 1.85
N ARG A 321 12.33 -11.36 1.15
CA ARG A 321 13.08 -12.64 1.15
C ARG A 321 14.09 -12.73 2.29
N GLY A 322 14.26 -11.67 3.07
CA GLY A 322 15.29 -11.61 4.12
C GLY A 322 16.72 -11.64 3.56
N LYS A 323 16.95 -11.01 2.38
CA LYS A 323 18.27 -10.97 1.73
C LYS A 323 19.05 -9.69 2.02
N ASP A 324 18.51 -8.79 2.82
CA ASP A 324 19.14 -7.51 3.21
C ASP A 324 19.89 -7.60 4.57
N GLU A 325 20.39 -8.77 4.94
CA GLU A 325 21.33 -8.95 6.04
C GLU A 325 22.78 -9.09 5.53
#